data_fe6481c3f865d5b6f21b975a3ee0fa1a
#
_entry.id   fe6481c3f865d5b6f21b975a3ee0fa1a
#
_cell.length_a   1.000
_cell.length_b   1.000
_cell.length_c   1.000
_cell.angle_alpha   90.00
_cell.angle_beta   90.00
_cell.angle_gamma   90.00
#
_symmetry.space_group_name_H-M   'P 1'
#
loop_
_entity.id
_entity.type
_entity.pdbx_description
1 polymer ?
#
loop_
_entity_poly.entity_id
_entity_poly.type
_entity_poly.pdbx_seq_one_letter_code
_entity_poly.pdbx_strand_id
1 'polypeptide(L)'
;MPIGGAYGSTQLLPGKKRFVMGASGHIAGVINPASKGKRSHWIGPEGQFPEKAGDWIDAATEHSGSWWGDWSAWLKRHAGKQIAAPKTYGKGKTYAAVEPAPGRYVKAKA
;
A
#
# COMPACT_ATOMS: atom_id res chain seq x y z
N MET A 1 -16.23 -1.28 -3.75
CA MET A 1 -15.84 -2.02 -4.98
C MET A 1 -15.86 -3.50 -4.66
N PRO A 2 -16.57 -4.31 -5.45
CA PRO A 2 -16.58 -5.76 -5.25
C PRO A 2 -15.19 -6.37 -5.38
N ILE A 3 -14.86 -7.32 -4.51
CA ILE A 3 -13.55 -7.99 -4.50
C ILE A 3 -13.20 -8.62 -5.86
N GLY A 4 -14.18 -9.20 -6.54
CA GLY A 4 -13.98 -9.83 -7.84
C GLY A 4 -13.40 -8.86 -8.90
N GLY A 5 -13.84 -7.61 -8.91
CA GLY A 5 -13.29 -6.59 -9.82
C GLY A 5 -11.83 -6.24 -9.51
N ALA A 6 -11.48 -6.12 -8.23
CA ALA A 6 -10.10 -5.88 -7.82
C ALA A 6 -9.21 -7.11 -8.08
N TYR A 7 -9.73 -8.29 -7.76
CA TYR A 7 -9.02 -9.55 -7.99
C TYR A 7 -8.78 -9.85 -9.48
N GLY A 8 -9.71 -9.48 -10.35
CA GLY A 8 -9.58 -9.66 -11.81
C GLY A 8 -8.29 -9.08 -12.38
N SER A 9 -7.73 -8.04 -11.76
CA SER A 9 -6.44 -7.49 -12.18
C SER A 9 -5.29 -8.49 -12.04
N THR A 10 -5.38 -9.47 -11.16
CA THR A 10 -4.37 -10.53 -11.02
C THR A 10 -4.29 -11.43 -12.25
N GLN A 11 -5.38 -11.53 -13.00
CA GLN A 11 -5.46 -12.35 -14.23
C GLN A 11 -4.90 -11.58 -15.45
N LEU A 12 -4.96 -10.26 -15.42
CA LEU A 12 -4.57 -9.39 -16.52
C LEU A 12 -3.12 -8.92 -16.43
N LEU A 13 -2.62 -8.67 -15.23
CA LEU A 13 -1.27 -8.15 -15.03
C LEU A 13 -0.22 -9.26 -15.21
N PRO A 14 0.80 -9.05 -16.05
CA PRO A 14 1.92 -9.99 -16.19
C PRO A 14 2.90 -9.90 -15.01
N GLY A 15 3.81 -10.86 -14.92
CA GLY A 15 4.93 -10.84 -13.98
C GLY A 15 4.57 -11.28 -12.56
N LYS A 16 5.55 -11.14 -11.67
CA LYS A 16 5.39 -11.48 -10.24
C LYS A 16 4.46 -10.47 -9.57
N LYS A 17 3.46 -10.97 -8.89
CA LYS A 17 2.44 -10.15 -8.23
C LYS A 17 2.12 -10.71 -6.86
N ARG A 18 1.59 -9.84 -5.99
CA ARG A 18 1.08 -10.19 -4.68
C ARG A 18 -0.28 -9.53 -4.51
N PHE A 19 -1.27 -10.30 -4.15
CA PHE A 19 -2.60 -9.79 -3.86
C PHE A 19 -2.87 -9.92 -2.36
N VAL A 20 -3.34 -8.85 -1.76
CA VAL A 20 -3.72 -8.79 -0.35
C VAL A 20 -5.10 -8.15 -0.27
N MET A 21 -6.01 -8.80 0.44
CA MET A 21 -7.36 -8.28 0.64
C MET A 21 -7.48 -7.68 2.04
N GLY A 22 -7.80 -6.40 2.14
CA GLY A 22 -8.11 -5.74 3.41
C GLY A 22 -9.59 -5.84 3.77
N ALA A 23 -9.89 -6.01 5.04
CA ALA A 23 -11.25 -5.94 5.56
C ALA A 23 -11.83 -4.52 5.49
N SER A 24 -13.16 -4.40 5.49
CA SER A 24 -13.91 -3.13 5.61
C SER A 24 -13.84 -2.17 4.42
N GLY A 25 -13.70 -2.69 3.21
CA GLY A 25 -13.89 -1.93 1.98
C GLY A 25 -12.67 -1.10 1.55
N HIS A 26 -12.82 -0.41 0.43
CA HIS A 26 -11.74 0.19 -0.34
C HIS A 26 -11.06 1.42 0.30
N ILE A 27 -11.69 2.05 1.27
CA ILE A 27 -11.07 3.15 2.03
C ILE A 27 -10.58 2.65 3.37
N ALA A 28 -11.50 2.22 4.21
CA ALA A 28 -11.21 1.89 5.60
C ALA A 28 -10.28 0.66 5.76
N GLY A 29 -10.33 -0.30 4.82
CA GLY A 29 -9.41 -1.44 4.78
C GLY A 29 -8.03 -1.06 4.28
N VAL A 30 -7.95 -0.15 3.30
CA VAL A 30 -6.69 0.31 2.70
C VAL A 30 -5.96 1.29 3.61
N ILE A 31 -6.67 2.30 4.13
CA ILE A 31 -6.11 3.28 5.08
C ILE A 31 -6.29 2.78 6.51
N ASN A 32 -5.52 1.78 6.88
CA ASN A 32 -5.55 1.15 8.20
C ASN A 32 -4.16 1.15 8.83
N PRO A 33 -3.76 2.24 9.54
CA PRO A 33 -2.45 2.32 10.17
C PRO A 33 -2.18 1.16 11.12
N ALA A 34 -0.99 0.58 11.06
CA ALA A 34 -0.59 -0.56 11.89
C ALA A 34 -0.71 -0.25 13.39
N SER A 35 -0.46 1.00 13.79
CA SER A 35 -0.57 1.47 15.18
C SER A 35 -1.97 1.33 15.79
N LYS A 36 -3.02 1.23 14.97
CA LYS A 36 -4.40 1.07 15.47
C LYS A 36 -4.74 -0.35 15.90
N GLY A 37 -3.99 -1.37 15.44
CA GLY A 37 -4.21 -2.78 15.77
C GLY A 37 -5.63 -3.29 15.47
N LYS A 38 -6.34 -2.68 14.51
CA LYS A 38 -7.74 -2.99 14.19
C LYS A 38 -7.84 -3.66 12.83
N ARG A 39 -8.98 -4.38 12.63
CA ARG A 39 -9.34 -5.05 11.38
C ARG A 39 -8.48 -6.28 11.10
N SER A 40 -8.61 -6.81 9.90
CA SER A 40 -7.85 -7.96 9.41
C SER A 40 -7.59 -7.82 7.91
N HIS A 41 -6.73 -8.68 7.41
CA HIS A 41 -6.42 -8.80 5.99
C HIS A 41 -6.12 -10.26 5.65
N TRP A 42 -6.28 -10.62 4.38
CA TRP A 42 -6.06 -11.97 3.88
C TRP A 42 -4.89 -11.97 2.89
N ILE A 43 -4.06 -12.98 3.02
CA ILE A 43 -2.91 -13.23 2.16
C ILE A 43 -3.05 -14.64 1.60
N GLY A 44 -3.15 -14.75 0.29
CA GLY A 44 -3.17 -16.04 -0.39
C GLY A 44 -1.78 -16.67 -0.56
N PRO A 45 -1.72 -17.95 -0.94
CA PRO A 45 -0.47 -18.63 -1.25
C PRO A 45 0.34 -17.87 -2.31
N GLU A 46 1.65 -17.82 -2.14
CA GLU A 46 2.54 -17.07 -3.04
C GLU A 46 2.49 -17.64 -4.47
N GLY A 47 2.29 -16.77 -5.45
CA GLY A 47 2.26 -17.14 -6.87
C GLY A 47 1.01 -17.88 -7.32
N GLN A 48 0.05 -18.14 -6.45
CA GLN A 48 -1.19 -18.82 -6.79
C GLN A 48 -2.35 -17.83 -6.97
N PHE A 49 -2.85 -17.76 -8.20
CA PHE A 49 -3.95 -16.85 -8.56
C PHE A 49 -5.00 -17.63 -9.37
N PRO A 50 -5.85 -18.44 -8.71
CA PRO A 50 -6.95 -19.14 -9.39
C PRO A 50 -7.85 -18.14 -10.12
N GLU A 51 -8.58 -18.62 -11.10
CA GLU A 51 -9.46 -17.77 -11.94
C GLU A 51 -10.53 -17.07 -11.11
N LYS A 52 -11.10 -17.80 -10.14
CA LYS A 52 -12.17 -17.26 -9.29
C LYS A 52 -11.63 -16.66 -8.00
N ALA A 53 -12.09 -15.46 -7.68
CA ALA A 53 -11.73 -14.79 -6.43
C ALA A 53 -12.15 -15.58 -5.18
N GLY A 54 -13.25 -16.37 -5.25
CA GLY A 54 -13.68 -17.25 -4.17
C GLY A 54 -12.63 -18.29 -3.82
N ASP A 55 -12.10 -18.98 -4.80
CA ASP A 55 -11.09 -20.02 -4.60
C ASP A 55 -9.80 -19.44 -3.99
N TRP A 56 -9.46 -18.19 -4.35
CA TRP A 56 -8.34 -17.49 -3.73
C TRP A 56 -8.62 -17.16 -2.26
N ILE A 57 -9.83 -16.70 -1.94
CA ILE A 57 -10.26 -16.40 -0.56
C ILE A 57 -10.20 -17.66 0.30
N ASP A 58 -10.72 -18.78 -0.20
CA ASP A 58 -10.78 -20.05 0.53
C ASP A 58 -9.37 -20.59 0.85
N ALA A 59 -8.39 -20.30 -0.03
CA ALA A 59 -7.00 -20.66 0.19
C ALA A 59 -6.19 -19.62 0.99
N ALA A 60 -6.74 -18.43 1.23
CA ALA A 60 -6.03 -17.34 1.88
C ALA A 60 -6.06 -17.48 3.41
N THR A 61 -5.00 -17.04 4.05
CA THR A 61 -4.90 -16.98 5.52
C THR A 61 -5.28 -15.58 6.00
N GLU A 62 -6.16 -15.51 6.99
CA GLU A 62 -6.51 -14.28 7.68
C GLU A 62 -5.42 -13.88 8.70
N HIS A 63 -5.05 -12.63 8.68
CA HIS A 63 -4.13 -12.00 9.62
C HIS A 63 -4.82 -10.83 10.33
N SER A 64 -4.69 -10.74 11.64
CA SER A 64 -5.20 -9.61 12.40
C SER A 64 -4.39 -8.34 12.12
N GLY A 65 -5.07 -7.19 12.13
CA GLY A 65 -4.45 -5.88 12.00
C GLY A 65 -4.25 -5.42 10.56
N SER A 66 -3.32 -4.47 10.41
CA SER A 66 -3.06 -3.79 9.15
C SER A 66 -2.22 -4.61 8.18
N TRP A 67 -2.60 -4.59 6.91
CA TRP A 67 -1.81 -5.15 5.80
C TRP A 67 -0.52 -4.35 5.49
N TRP A 68 -0.35 -3.16 6.05
CA TRP A 68 0.82 -2.31 5.80
C TRP A 68 2.14 -2.95 6.21
N GLY A 69 2.12 -3.84 7.22
CA GLY A 69 3.30 -4.61 7.63
C GLY A 69 3.80 -5.53 6.53
N ASP A 70 2.88 -6.29 5.92
CA ASP A 70 3.16 -7.16 4.79
C ASP A 70 3.64 -6.37 3.57
N TRP A 71 2.92 -5.29 3.23
CA TRP A 71 3.28 -4.40 2.14
C TRP A 71 4.68 -3.79 2.31
N SER A 72 5.00 -3.32 3.52
CA SER A 72 6.32 -2.77 3.83
C SER A 72 7.43 -3.82 3.65
N ALA A 73 7.19 -5.05 4.09
CA ALA A 73 8.13 -6.16 3.91
C ALA A 73 8.34 -6.49 2.41
N TRP A 74 7.25 -6.48 1.63
CA TRP A 74 7.31 -6.68 0.18
C TRP A 74 8.08 -5.56 -0.52
N LEU A 75 7.80 -4.30 -0.20
CA LEU A 75 8.51 -3.15 -0.76
C LEU A 75 10.01 -3.16 -0.46
N LYS A 76 10.40 -3.55 0.75
CA LYS A 76 11.83 -3.65 1.12
C LYS A 76 12.63 -4.60 0.23
N ARG A 77 12.00 -5.62 -0.36
CA ARG A 77 12.67 -6.53 -1.30
C ARG A 77 13.00 -5.86 -2.65
N HIS A 78 12.31 -4.77 -2.98
CA HIS A 78 12.49 -3.99 -4.21
C HIS A 78 13.19 -2.65 -3.96
N ALA A 79 13.29 -2.22 -2.71
CA ALA A 79 14.04 -1.03 -2.33
C ALA A 79 15.54 -1.32 -2.36
N GLY A 80 16.32 -0.40 -2.85
CA GLY A 80 17.78 -0.47 -2.76
C GLY A 80 18.31 -0.35 -1.32
N LYS A 81 19.57 -0.02 -1.18
CA LYS A 81 20.18 0.24 0.13
C LYS A 81 19.52 1.43 0.83
N GLN A 82 19.41 1.35 2.14
CA GLN A 82 18.99 2.50 2.93
C GLN A 82 19.98 3.64 2.77
N ILE A 83 19.44 4.83 2.53
CA ILE A 83 20.21 6.09 2.46
C ILE A 83 19.77 6.99 3.61
N ALA A 84 20.67 7.86 4.06
CA ALA A 84 20.32 8.87 5.04
C ALA A 84 19.22 9.79 4.51
N ALA A 85 18.26 10.13 5.34
CA ALA A 85 17.24 11.10 4.98
C ALA A 85 17.91 12.46 4.67
N PRO A 86 17.45 13.18 3.63
CA PRO A 86 17.96 14.50 3.34
C PRO A 86 17.72 15.44 4.53
N LYS A 87 18.74 16.18 4.93
CA LYS A 87 18.64 17.17 6.03
C LYS A 87 17.89 18.43 5.61
N THR A 88 17.86 18.72 4.31
CA THR A 88 17.19 19.89 3.73
C THR A 88 16.50 19.49 2.44
N TYR A 89 15.44 20.18 2.10
CA TYR A 89 14.75 20.02 0.83
C TYR A 89 15.33 20.97 -0.23
N GLY A 90 15.15 20.60 -1.50
CA GLY A 90 15.72 21.34 -2.63
C GLY A 90 17.13 20.89 -3.00
N LYS A 91 17.65 21.41 -4.10
CA LYS A 91 18.98 21.07 -4.64
C LYS A 91 19.70 22.33 -5.09
N GLY A 92 20.65 22.79 -4.28
CA GLY A 92 21.45 23.97 -4.57
C GLY A 92 20.62 25.21 -4.89
N LYS A 93 21.15 26.13 -5.69
CA LYS A 93 20.45 27.37 -6.07
C LYS A 93 19.33 27.15 -7.10
N THR A 94 19.47 26.14 -7.97
CA THR A 94 18.51 25.90 -9.07
C THR A 94 17.14 25.42 -8.57
N TYR A 95 17.13 24.61 -7.51
CA TYR A 95 15.91 24.05 -6.91
C TYR A 95 15.86 24.36 -5.42
N ALA A 96 16.17 25.60 -5.05
CA ALA A 96 16.09 26.03 -3.66
C ALA A 96 14.66 25.91 -3.14
N ALA A 97 14.52 25.51 -1.88
CA ALA A 97 13.22 25.55 -1.21
C ALA A 97 12.71 26.98 -1.14
N VAL A 98 11.49 27.23 -1.60
CA VAL A 98 10.89 28.57 -1.66
C VAL A 98 10.42 29.01 -0.28
N GLU A 99 9.75 28.11 0.44
CA GLU A 99 9.23 28.36 1.79
C GLU A 99 9.01 27.04 2.55
N PRO A 100 8.95 27.04 3.88
CA PRO A 100 8.59 25.84 4.65
C PRO A 100 7.18 25.34 4.35
N ALA A 101 6.98 24.02 4.38
CA ALA A 101 5.64 23.44 4.32
C ALA A 101 4.79 23.90 5.55
N PRO A 102 3.48 24.05 5.37
CA PRO A 102 2.66 23.76 4.18
C PRO A 102 2.60 24.91 3.16
N GLY A 103 3.41 25.94 3.29
CA GLY A 103 3.40 27.10 2.44
C GLY A 103 2.25 28.08 2.73
N ARG A 104 2.28 29.24 2.07
CA ARG A 104 1.29 30.30 2.30
C ARG A 104 -0.02 30.09 1.56
N TYR A 105 0.01 29.44 0.39
CA TYR A 105 -1.21 29.23 -0.44
C TYR A 105 -2.29 28.48 0.35
N VAL A 106 -1.95 27.39 1.00
CA VAL A 106 -2.92 26.58 1.75
C VAL A 106 -3.50 27.29 2.99
N LYS A 107 -2.85 28.37 3.44
CA LYS A 107 -3.28 29.20 4.56
C LYS A 107 -4.12 30.40 4.13
N ALA A 108 -4.15 30.71 2.84
CA ALA A 108 -4.97 31.77 2.33
C ALA A 108 -6.45 31.39 2.44
N LYS A 109 -7.25 32.29 2.98
CA LYS A 109 -8.71 32.16 2.99
C LYS A 109 -9.26 32.80 1.72
N ALA A 110 -10.28 32.16 1.15
CA ALA A 110 -11.07 32.74 0.07
C ALA A 110 -11.89 33.91 0.59
#